data_109cbd4bb202528a263684d093df5e0d
#
_entry.id   109cbd4bb202528a263684d093df5e0d
#
_cell.length_a   1.000
_cell.length_b   1.000
_cell.length_c   1.000
_cell.angle_alpha   90.00
_cell.angle_beta   90.00
_cell.angle_gamma   90.00
#
_symmetry.space_group_name_H-M   'P 1'
#
loop_
_entity.id
_entity.type
_entity.pdbx_description
1 polymer ?
#
loop_
_entity_poly.entity_id
_entity_poly.type
_entity_poly.pdbx_seq_one_letter_code
_entity_poly.pdbx_strand_id
1 'polypeptide(L)'
;YDTYRVWEVVEDDFEEYDEDLHIKLSEAQQTDTGLELGDMIQEPIERAEFGRIQAQAAKQVIMQKVREASRKQIVERFEDRVGELVSGTVKRIERGDVIVDLGDAEAVLQRRNQIPTDGLRTGDRVRALLQEVRATNRGPQLFLDRVSPQFLIELFKIEVPEVGEGLIEIHGAARDPGIRAKISVEARDKRIDPVGACVGIRGSRVQSVSNEIAGERVDIIVWSDQVAEFALKALAPAEVESLLIDEDKRSIDVVVGEENQSRAIGRGGQNVRLASELVGWELNILTDEEAEQKQAEEISQLVDRFKETLGIDEEVATVLANEGFNTVEEVAYTDRAELIAIEEFSEEMVDELQRRAQDIMLTRAIAEQAAMVPEDDLLNMEGMNEDWARTLAGKGVRSMEELAECATDELMDLIDIEEPEAQELIMTARAPWFE
;
A
#
# COMPACT_ATOMS: atom_id res chain seq x y z
N TYR A 1 -28.12 32.29 -43.80
CA TYR A 1 -26.69 32.16 -43.46
C TYR A 1 -26.06 31.32 -44.54
N ASP A 2 -24.96 31.77 -45.13
CA ASP A 2 -24.14 31.00 -46.03
C ASP A 2 -23.08 30.30 -45.17
N THR A 3 -22.92 29.00 -45.35
CA THR A 3 -22.03 28.13 -44.56
C THR A 3 -20.87 27.73 -45.45
N TYR A 4 -19.65 27.92 -44.96
CA TYR A 4 -18.44 27.58 -45.66
C TYR A 4 -17.65 26.58 -44.80
N ARG A 5 -17.03 25.61 -45.45
CA ARG A 5 -15.93 24.84 -44.87
C ARG A 5 -14.67 25.68 -45.02
N VAL A 6 -13.93 25.80 -43.98
CA VAL A 6 -12.72 26.66 -43.97
C VAL A 6 -11.55 25.80 -43.56
N TRP A 7 -10.49 25.82 -44.35
CA TRP A 7 -9.24 25.18 -44.02
C TRP A 7 -8.13 26.21 -43.96
N GLU A 8 -7.22 26.03 -43.03
CA GLU A 8 -5.96 26.80 -42.96
C GLU A 8 -4.89 26.06 -43.77
N VAL A 9 -4.14 26.77 -44.60
CA VAL A 9 -3.04 26.22 -45.38
C VAL A 9 -1.84 26.03 -44.45
N VAL A 10 -1.40 24.78 -44.27
CA VAL A 10 -0.27 24.43 -43.41
C VAL A 10 0.87 23.79 -44.21
N GLU A 11 2.04 23.67 -43.61
CA GLU A 11 3.17 22.96 -44.21
C GLU A 11 2.84 21.47 -44.41
N ASP A 12 3.46 20.84 -45.42
CA ASP A 12 3.20 19.45 -45.81
C ASP A 12 3.58 18.45 -44.73
N ASP A 13 4.47 18.81 -43.79
CA ASP A 13 4.97 18.08 -42.67
C ASP A 13 4.46 18.58 -41.29
N PHE A 14 3.36 19.35 -41.30
CA PHE A 14 2.75 19.86 -40.04
C PHE A 14 2.33 18.74 -39.12
N GLU A 15 2.92 18.68 -37.92
CA GLU A 15 2.74 17.55 -36.96
C GLU A 15 1.31 17.40 -36.39
N GLU A 16 0.58 18.52 -36.24
CA GLU A 16 -0.80 18.53 -35.71
C GLU A 16 -1.85 18.61 -36.85
N TYR A 17 -1.61 17.95 -37.98
CA TYR A 17 -2.51 17.98 -39.13
C TYR A 17 -3.87 17.35 -38.84
N ASP A 18 -4.94 18.12 -39.08
CA ASP A 18 -6.35 17.68 -38.98
C ASP A 18 -7.01 17.96 -40.35
N GLU A 19 -7.50 16.90 -41.00
CA GLU A 19 -8.15 16.98 -42.34
C GLU A 19 -9.42 17.84 -42.35
N ASP A 20 -10.05 18.07 -41.18
CA ASP A 20 -11.23 18.92 -41.08
C ASP A 20 -10.90 20.41 -40.93
N LEU A 21 -9.69 20.76 -40.51
CA LEU A 21 -9.25 22.13 -40.21
C LEU A 21 -8.10 22.62 -41.12
N HIS A 22 -7.27 21.72 -41.61
CA HIS A 22 -6.04 22.05 -42.31
C HIS A 22 -6.04 21.47 -43.72
N ILE A 23 -5.34 22.14 -44.64
CA ILE A 23 -4.99 21.67 -45.99
C ILE A 23 -3.51 21.87 -46.22
N LYS A 24 -2.84 20.88 -46.80
CA LYS A 24 -1.42 20.97 -47.10
C LYS A 24 -1.14 21.97 -48.22
N LEU A 25 -0.04 22.70 -48.11
CA LEU A 25 0.34 23.70 -49.10
C LEU A 25 0.45 23.12 -50.54
N SER A 26 0.98 21.91 -50.67
CA SER A 26 1.07 21.19 -51.93
C SER A 26 -0.28 20.90 -52.56
N GLU A 27 -1.32 20.63 -51.78
CA GLU A 27 -2.71 20.38 -52.21
C GLU A 27 -3.43 21.69 -52.51
N ALA A 28 -3.26 22.70 -51.66
CA ALA A 28 -3.85 24.02 -51.81
C ALA A 28 -3.39 24.69 -53.09
N GLN A 29 -2.10 24.61 -53.45
CA GLN A 29 -1.51 25.18 -54.66
C GLN A 29 -1.92 24.48 -55.97
N GLN A 30 -2.48 23.25 -55.88
CA GLN A 30 -3.11 22.62 -57.06
C GLN A 30 -4.41 23.30 -57.47
N THR A 31 -5.09 23.95 -56.52
CA THR A 31 -6.37 24.63 -56.74
C THR A 31 -6.13 26.13 -57.07
N ASP A 32 -5.23 26.77 -56.36
CA ASP A 32 -4.80 28.16 -56.64
C ASP A 32 -3.31 28.34 -56.30
N THR A 33 -2.49 28.65 -57.32
CA THR A 33 -1.04 28.79 -57.19
C THR A 33 -0.60 30.04 -56.42
N GLY A 34 -1.52 30.89 -55.99
CA GLY A 34 -1.26 32.13 -55.26
C GLY A 34 -1.39 31.98 -53.75
N LEU A 35 -1.73 30.77 -53.21
CA LEU A 35 -1.93 30.55 -51.78
C LEU A 35 -0.59 30.39 -51.08
N GLU A 36 -0.49 31.04 -49.90
CA GLU A 36 0.64 30.99 -48.98
C GLU A 36 0.26 30.30 -47.68
N LEU A 37 1.27 29.96 -46.87
CA LEU A 37 1.08 29.37 -45.54
C LEU A 37 0.27 30.32 -44.63
N GLY A 38 -0.77 29.79 -43.95
CA GLY A 38 -1.67 30.55 -43.09
C GLY A 38 -2.86 31.17 -43.82
N ASP A 39 -2.96 31.02 -45.17
CA ASP A 39 -4.16 31.43 -45.88
C ASP A 39 -5.34 30.56 -45.57
N MET A 40 -6.56 31.15 -45.63
CA MET A 40 -7.82 30.47 -45.37
C MET A 40 -8.54 30.16 -46.68
N ILE A 41 -8.71 28.88 -47.00
CA ILE A 41 -9.52 28.44 -48.12
C ILE A 41 -10.95 28.23 -47.66
N GLN A 42 -11.90 28.79 -48.43
CA GLN A 42 -13.32 28.68 -48.11
C GLN A 42 -14.06 27.96 -49.23
N GLU A 43 -14.68 26.84 -48.93
CA GLU A 43 -15.56 26.14 -49.86
C GLU A 43 -17.02 26.26 -49.40
N PRO A 44 -17.92 26.72 -50.28
CA PRO A 44 -19.34 26.82 -49.92
C PRO A 44 -19.93 25.40 -49.74
N ILE A 45 -20.52 25.15 -48.59
CA ILE A 45 -21.24 23.90 -48.33
C ILE A 45 -22.68 24.05 -48.82
N GLU A 46 -23.15 23.08 -49.61
CA GLU A 46 -24.56 23.03 -50.02
C GLU A 46 -25.45 23.04 -48.76
N ARG A 47 -26.46 23.91 -48.78
CA ARG A 47 -27.40 24.02 -47.67
C ARG A 47 -28.07 22.69 -47.37
N ALA A 48 -27.68 22.01 -46.30
CA ALA A 48 -28.44 20.92 -45.75
C ALA A 48 -29.77 21.49 -45.22
N GLU A 49 -30.91 21.01 -45.70
CA GLU A 49 -32.20 21.35 -45.12
C GLU A 49 -32.26 20.82 -43.68
N PHE A 50 -32.14 21.68 -42.71
CA PHE A 50 -32.24 21.32 -41.28
C PHE A 50 -33.68 20.91 -40.95
N GLY A 51 -34.03 19.67 -41.13
CA GLY A 51 -35.28 19.07 -40.66
C GLY A 51 -35.26 18.92 -39.12
N ARG A 52 -36.46 18.66 -38.56
CA ARG A 52 -36.61 18.47 -37.08
C ARG A 52 -35.68 17.41 -36.50
N ILE A 53 -35.35 16.37 -37.22
CA ILE A 53 -34.50 15.25 -36.82
C ILE A 53 -33.03 15.75 -36.65
N GLN A 54 -32.54 16.48 -37.65
CA GLN A 54 -31.17 17.06 -37.61
C GLN A 54 -31.03 18.11 -36.50
N ALA A 55 -32.08 18.94 -36.28
CA ALA A 55 -32.09 19.90 -35.17
C ALA A 55 -32.06 19.18 -33.79
N GLN A 56 -32.75 18.05 -33.65
CA GLN A 56 -32.71 17.24 -32.43
C GLN A 56 -31.35 16.56 -32.25
N ALA A 57 -30.76 16.02 -33.30
CA ALA A 57 -29.42 15.42 -33.26
C ALA A 57 -28.36 16.48 -32.89
N ALA A 58 -28.38 17.64 -33.50
CA ALA A 58 -27.49 18.76 -33.18
C ALA A 58 -27.64 19.17 -31.68
N LYS A 59 -28.87 19.30 -31.18
CA LYS A 59 -29.13 19.58 -29.78
C LYS A 59 -28.52 18.50 -28.87
N GLN A 60 -28.66 17.22 -29.21
CA GLN A 60 -28.07 16.14 -28.41
C GLN A 60 -26.55 16.22 -28.38
N VAL A 61 -25.89 16.43 -29.54
CA VAL A 61 -24.43 16.58 -29.63
C VAL A 61 -23.94 17.78 -28.84
N ILE A 62 -24.59 18.95 -28.97
CA ILE A 62 -24.26 20.14 -28.21
C ILE A 62 -24.39 19.87 -26.71
N MET A 63 -25.51 19.27 -26.26
CA MET A 63 -25.71 18.95 -24.85
C MET A 63 -24.71 17.91 -24.34
N GLN A 64 -24.27 17.00 -25.18
CA GLN A 64 -23.21 16.04 -24.85
C GLN A 64 -21.88 16.75 -24.67
N LYS A 65 -21.47 17.60 -25.62
CA LYS A 65 -20.22 18.35 -25.55
C LYS A 65 -20.17 19.31 -24.36
N VAL A 66 -21.27 20.00 -24.08
CA VAL A 66 -21.38 20.84 -22.86
C VAL A 66 -21.20 20.02 -21.59
N ARG A 67 -21.79 18.82 -21.52
CA ARG A 67 -21.60 17.93 -20.36
C ARG A 67 -20.16 17.42 -20.26
N GLU A 68 -19.52 17.06 -21.37
CA GLU A 68 -18.13 16.65 -21.39
C GLU A 68 -17.21 17.77 -20.90
N ALA A 69 -17.37 18.98 -21.43
CA ALA A 69 -16.60 20.15 -21.00
C ALA A 69 -16.83 20.49 -19.52
N SER A 70 -18.09 20.45 -19.04
CA SER A 70 -18.40 20.68 -17.62
C SER A 70 -17.74 19.63 -16.73
N ARG A 71 -17.73 18.37 -17.15
CA ARG A 71 -17.08 17.29 -16.39
C ARG A 71 -15.56 17.45 -16.33
N LYS A 72 -14.93 17.81 -17.45
CA LYS A 72 -13.50 18.10 -17.48
C LYS A 72 -13.14 19.23 -16.51
N GLN A 73 -13.91 20.29 -16.48
CA GLN A 73 -13.71 21.40 -15.55
C GLN A 73 -13.86 20.98 -14.08
N ILE A 74 -14.79 20.05 -13.76
CA ILE A 74 -14.92 19.50 -12.41
C ILE A 74 -13.65 18.72 -12.02
N VAL A 75 -13.14 17.84 -12.91
CA VAL A 75 -11.91 17.08 -12.66
C VAL A 75 -10.76 18.06 -12.41
N GLU A 76 -10.48 18.97 -13.31
CA GLU A 76 -9.38 19.95 -13.20
C GLU A 76 -9.46 20.78 -11.90
N ARG A 77 -10.67 21.13 -11.44
CA ARG A 77 -10.86 21.91 -10.20
C ARG A 77 -10.60 21.12 -8.93
N PHE A 78 -10.92 19.82 -8.93
CA PHE A 78 -10.88 19.00 -7.71
C PHE A 78 -9.69 18.05 -7.65
N GLU A 79 -8.94 17.86 -8.74
CA GLU A 79 -7.80 16.95 -8.80
C GLU A 79 -6.72 17.32 -7.78
N ASP A 80 -6.35 18.60 -7.70
CA ASP A 80 -5.36 19.10 -6.73
C ASP A 80 -5.87 19.09 -5.28
N ARG A 81 -7.17 18.85 -5.08
CA ARG A 81 -7.80 18.83 -3.76
C ARG A 81 -8.04 17.42 -3.21
N VAL A 82 -7.53 16.40 -3.88
CA VAL A 82 -7.55 15.03 -3.35
C VAL A 82 -6.77 14.98 -2.03
N GLY A 83 -7.38 14.38 -1.00
CA GLY A 83 -6.85 14.39 0.36
C GLY A 83 -7.32 15.54 1.24
N GLU A 84 -8.06 16.52 0.72
CA GLU A 84 -8.64 17.62 1.51
C GLU A 84 -10.04 17.29 2.02
N LEU A 85 -10.43 17.97 3.11
CA LEU A 85 -11.80 17.92 3.59
C LEU A 85 -12.73 18.81 2.75
N VAL A 86 -13.83 18.22 2.30
CA VAL A 86 -14.92 18.93 1.62
C VAL A 86 -16.20 18.85 2.47
N SER A 87 -17.00 19.88 2.37
CA SER A 87 -18.30 19.96 3.05
C SER A 87 -19.42 20.15 2.04
N GLY A 88 -20.50 19.42 2.23
CA GLY A 88 -21.66 19.51 1.34
C GLY A 88 -22.96 19.18 2.06
N THR A 89 -24.03 19.10 1.28
CA THR A 89 -25.36 18.73 1.78
C THR A 89 -25.81 17.44 1.10
N VAL A 90 -26.34 16.52 1.86
CA VAL A 90 -26.90 15.26 1.32
C VAL A 90 -28.09 15.58 0.43
N LYS A 91 -27.94 15.35 -0.86
CA LYS A 91 -29.00 15.61 -1.87
C LYS A 91 -29.98 14.46 -1.96
N ARG A 92 -29.50 13.22 -2.01
CA ARG A 92 -30.29 11.99 -2.10
C ARG A 92 -29.47 10.78 -1.69
N ILE A 93 -30.17 9.69 -1.41
CA ILE A 93 -29.55 8.39 -1.12
C ILE A 93 -30.05 7.39 -2.17
N GLU A 94 -29.11 6.74 -2.86
CA GLU A 94 -29.38 5.79 -3.95
C GLU A 94 -28.67 4.45 -3.68
N ARG A 95 -29.44 3.39 -3.48
CA ARG A 95 -28.92 2.02 -3.24
C ARG A 95 -27.93 1.91 -2.07
N GLY A 96 -28.03 2.83 -1.12
CA GLY A 96 -27.15 2.90 0.06
C GLY A 96 -25.95 3.87 -0.12
N ASP A 97 -25.69 4.36 -1.31
CA ASP A 97 -24.72 5.42 -1.56
C ASP A 97 -25.38 6.80 -1.30
N VAL A 98 -24.63 7.68 -0.69
CA VAL A 98 -25.08 9.05 -0.39
C VAL A 98 -24.51 10.00 -1.45
N ILE A 99 -25.39 10.70 -2.14
CA ILE A 99 -25.01 11.74 -3.09
C ILE A 99 -25.01 13.08 -2.36
N VAL A 100 -23.85 13.73 -2.36
CA VAL A 100 -23.58 14.98 -1.67
C VAL A 100 -23.43 16.10 -2.68
N ASP A 101 -24.13 17.19 -2.45
CA ASP A 101 -24.01 18.42 -3.22
C ASP A 101 -22.94 19.31 -2.56
N LEU A 102 -21.83 19.53 -3.27
CA LEU A 102 -20.74 20.41 -2.84
C LEU A 102 -20.94 21.87 -3.29
N GLY A 103 -22.07 22.18 -3.93
CA GLY A 103 -22.38 23.46 -4.54
C GLY A 103 -22.03 23.50 -6.03
N ASP A 104 -20.79 23.28 -6.37
CA ASP A 104 -20.27 23.30 -7.76
C ASP A 104 -20.35 21.93 -8.45
N ALA A 105 -20.38 20.85 -7.67
CA ALA A 105 -20.38 19.48 -8.18
C ALA A 105 -21.10 18.51 -7.24
N GLU A 106 -21.58 17.39 -7.78
CA GLU A 106 -22.08 16.27 -6.99
C GLU A 106 -20.95 15.28 -6.72
N ALA A 107 -20.84 14.84 -5.47
CA ALA A 107 -19.91 13.80 -5.03
C ALA A 107 -20.68 12.59 -4.51
N VAL A 108 -20.06 11.41 -4.55
CA VAL A 108 -20.62 10.19 -3.99
C VAL A 108 -19.86 9.73 -2.77
N LEU A 109 -20.56 9.51 -1.69
CA LEU A 109 -20.08 8.79 -0.51
C LEU A 109 -20.64 7.37 -0.57
N GLN A 110 -19.81 6.44 -1.04
CA GLN A 110 -20.20 5.04 -1.21
C GLN A 110 -20.47 4.39 0.14
N ARG A 111 -21.38 3.40 0.17
CA ARG A 111 -21.78 2.70 1.40
C ARG A 111 -20.60 2.17 2.21
N ARG A 112 -19.56 1.65 1.55
CA ARG A 112 -18.34 1.13 2.20
C ARG A 112 -17.48 2.22 2.86
N ASN A 113 -17.62 3.48 2.40
CA ASN A 113 -16.88 4.64 2.88
C ASN A 113 -17.70 5.49 3.86
N GLN A 114 -18.89 5.03 4.26
CA GLN A 114 -19.72 5.65 5.30
C GLN A 114 -19.40 5.05 6.66
N ILE A 115 -19.43 5.88 7.70
CA ILE A 115 -19.35 5.39 9.07
C ILE A 115 -20.65 4.59 9.35
N PRO A 116 -20.56 3.34 9.84
CA PRO A 116 -21.75 2.48 10.00
C PRO A 116 -22.85 3.08 10.89
N THR A 117 -22.46 3.93 11.84
CA THR A 117 -23.35 4.61 12.81
C THR A 117 -23.82 5.98 12.34
N ASP A 118 -23.42 6.44 11.13
CA ASP A 118 -23.59 7.80 10.64
C ASP A 118 -25.00 8.02 10.14
N GLY A 119 -26.02 7.81 10.55
CA GLY A 119 -27.43 7.90 10.13
C GLY A 119 -27.79 9.08 9.21
N LEU A 120 -27.03 9.33 8.16
CA LEU A 120 -27.18 10.44 7.23
C LEU A 120 -28.55 10.45 6.54
N ARG A 121 -29.15 11.64 6.44
CA ARG A 121 -30.46 11.86 5.80
C ARG A 121 -30.35 12.98 4.76
N THR A 122 -31.27 12.97 3.81
CA THR A 122 -31.39 14.05 2.83
C THR A 122 -31.59 15.41 3.55
N GLY A 123 -30.73 16.36 3.18
CA GLY A 123 -30.70 17.71 3.78
C GLY A 123 -29.65 17.88 4.88
N ASP A 124 -29.04 16.78 5.38
CA ASP A 124 -27.98 16.87 6.39
C ASP A 124 -26.71 17.47 5.78
N ARG A 125 -26.00 18.26 6.58
CA ARG A 125 -24.64 18.67 6.23
C ARG A 125 -23.68 17.52 6.56
N VAL A 126 -22.79 17.24 5.63
CA VAL A 126 -21.76 16.21 5.78
C VAL A 126 -20.41 16.78 5.40
N ARG A 127 -19.39 16.44 6.21
CA ARG A 127 -17.99 16.70 5.93
C ARG A 127 -17.31 15.35 5.63
N ALA A 128 -16.51 15.29 4.60
CA ALA A 128 -15.84 14.07 4.19
C ALA A 128 -14.49 14.39 3.53
N LEU A 129 -13.62 13.41 3.48
CA LEU A 129 -12.38 13.49 2.71
C LEU A 129 -12.68 13.30 1.23
N LEU A 130 -12.13 14.14 0.38
CA LEU A 130 -12.13 13.89 -1.06
C LEU A 130 -11.08 12.82 -1.36
N GLN A 131 -11.53 11.58 -1.50
CA GLN A 131 -10.64 10.41 -1.64
C GLN A 131 -10.08 10.29 -3.05
N GLU A 132 -10.93 10.53 -4.05
CA GLU A 132 -10.58 10.27 -5.44
C GLU A 132 -11.40 11.14 -6.39
N VAL A 133 -10.77 11.53 -7.49
CA VAL A 133 -11.41 12.21 -8.63
C VAL A 133 -11.23 11.33 -9.87
N ARG A 134 -12.32 10.93 -10.52
CA ARG A 134 -12.28 10.05 -11.70
C ARG A 134 -12.79 10.79 -12.94
N ALA A 135 -12.02 10.75 -14.02
CA ALA A 135 -12.45 11.21 -15.34
C ALA A 135 -13.38 10.16 -15.96
N THR A 136 -14.68 10.14 -15.60
CA THR A 136 -15.67 9.21 -16.13
C THR A 136 -16.64 9.87 -17.08
N ASN A 137 -17.04 9.17 -18.13
CA ASN A 137 -18.04 9.64 -19.09
C ASN A 137 -19.47 9.56 -18.54
N ARG A 138 -19.72 8.79 -17.48
CA ARG A 138 -21.02 8.59 -16.85
C ARG A 138 -20.87 8.45 -15.33
N GLY A 139 -21.82 9.00 -14.58
CA GLY A 139 -21.87 8.91 -13.11
C GLY A 139 -21.10 10.01 -12.40
N PRO A 140 -20.99 9.92 -11.07
CA PRO A 140 -20.22 10.87 -10.25
C PRO A 140 -18.74 10.78 -10.53
N GLN A 141 -18.05 11.91 -10.40
CA GLN A 141 -16.60 12.02 -10.62
C GLN A 141 -15.83 12.16 -9.31
N LEU A 142 -16.47 12.64 -8.27
CA LEU A 142 -15.88 12.90 -6.95
C LEU A 142 -16.31 11.79 -5.99
N PHE A 143 -15.35 11.13 -5.37
CA PHE A 143 -15.57 10.08 -4.39
C PHE A 143 -15.14 10.55 -3.02
N LEU A 144 -16.02 10.39 -2.05
CA LEU A 144 -15.84 10.83 -0.68
C LEU A 144 -15.59 9.64 0.24
N ASP A 145 -14.87 9.92 1.33
CA ASP A 145 -14.57 8.95 2.36
C ASP A 145 -14.71 9.55 3.77
N ARG A 146 -15.27 8.76 4.70
CA ARG A 146 -15.41 9.10 6.12
C ARG A 146 -14.82 8.04 7.05
N VAL A 147 -14.30 6.91 6.49
CA VAL A 147 -13.80 5.78 7.28
C VAL A 147 -12.29 5.73 7.38
N SER A 148 -11.55 6.32 6.44
CA SER A 148 -10.09 6.28 6.43
C SER A 148 -9.47 6.97 7.65
N PRO A 149 -8.26 6.54 8.07
CA PRO A 149 -7.46 7.27 9.06
C PRO A 149 -7.17 8.72 8.64
N GLN A 150 -6.96 8.95 7.35
CA GLN A 150 -6.68 10.29 6.82
C GLN A 150 -7.81 11.28 7.09
N PHE A 151 -9.08 10.84 7.03
CA PHE A 151 -10.22 11.69 7.38
C PHE A 151 -10.10 12.22 8.81
N LEU A 152 -9.71 11.37 9.76
CA LEU A 152 -9.51 11.76 11.16
C LEU A 152 -8.34 12.76 11.31
N ILE A 153 -7.22 12.50 10.62
CA ILE A 153 -6.04 13.37 10.63
C ILE A 153 -6.40 14.77 10.13
N GLU A 154 -7.12 14.86 9.01
CA GLU A 154 -7.53 16.16 8.44
C GLU A 154 -8.53 16.90 9.35
N LEU A 155 -9.40 16.18 10.09
CA LEU A 155 -10.25 16.80 11.09
C LEU A 155 -9.44 17.43 12.23
N PHE A 156 -8.40 16.74 12.72
CA PHE A 156 -7.50 17.29 13.73
C PHE A 156 -6.75 18.52 13.24
N LYS A 157 -6.33 18.59 11.99
CA LYS A 157 -5.67 19.77 11.41
C LYS A 157 -6.57 21.02 11.44
N ILE A 158 -7.90 20.83 11.32
CA ILE A 158 -8.85 21.94 11.38
C ILE A 158 -9.19 22.32 12.83
N GLU A 159 -9.43 21.32 13.69
CA GLU A 159 -9.91 21.56 15.06
C GLU A 159 -8.79 21.94 16.04
N VAL A 160 -7.53 21.60 15.71
CA VAL A 160 -6.33 21.87 16.54
C VAL A 160 -5.38 22.80 15.79
N PRO A 161 -5.38 24.12 16.11
CA PRO A 161 -4.53 25.09 15.42
C PRO A 161 -3.05 24.70 15.41
N GLU A 162 -2.55 24.15 16.52
CA GLU A 162 -1.16 23.74 16.68
C GLU A 162 -0.76 22.61 15.71
N VAL A 163 -1.70 21.78 15.30
CA VAL A 163 -1.51 20.78 14.24
C VAL A 163 -1.56 21.46 12.87
N GLY A 164 -2.53 22.35 12.63
CA GLY A 164 -2.65 23.11 11.38
C GLY A 164 -1.43 23.99 11.09
N GLU A 165 -0.79 24.53 12.12
CA GLU A 165 0.43 25.35 12.04
C GLU A 165 1.72 24.52 11.99
N GLY A 166 1.62 23.18 12.11
CA GLY A 166 2.77 22.27 12.09
C GLY A 166 3.64 22.30 13.34
N LEU A 167 3.13 22.80 14.47
CA LEU A 167 3.79 22.74 15.78
C LEU A 167 3.64 21.35 16.41
N ILE A 168 2.55 20.66 16.10
CA ILE A 168 2.29 19.27 16.45
C ILE A 168 2.14 18.48 15.15
N GLU A 169 2.88 17.39 15.06
CA GLU A 169 2.82 16.45 13.94
C GLU A 169 1.99 15.23 14.30
N ILE A 170 1.19 14.77 13.36
CA ILE A 170 0.42 13.52 13.48
C ILE A 170 1.13 12.47 12.65
N HIS A 171 1.70 11.46 13.30
CA HIS A 171 2.44 10.37 12.64
C HIS A 171 1.53 9.29 12.07
N GLY A 172 0.37 9.08 12.67
CA GLY A 172 -0.58 8.08 12.17
C GLY A 172 -1.89 8.06 12.95
N ALA A 173 -2.83 7.30 12.41
CA ALA A 173 -4.09 7.01 13.07
C ALA A 173 -4.56 5.60 12.70
N ALA A 174 -5.19 4.92 13.66
CA ALA A 174 -5.86 3.64 13.48
C ALA A 174 -7.33 3.81 13.88
N ARG A 175 -8.26 3.23 13.09
CA ARG A 175 -9.69 3.47 13.29
C ARG A 175 -10.53 2.20 13.21
N ASP A 176 -11.51 2.16 14.08
CA ASP A 176 -12.69 1.30 13.99
C ASP A 176 -13.89 2.23 13.83
N PRO A 177 -14.30 2.54 12.56
CA PRO A 177 -15.21 3.64 12.27
C PRO A 177 -16.52 3.58 13.03
N GLY A 178 -16.83 4.67 13.74
CA GLY A 178 -18.03 4.80 14.56
C GLY A 178 -17.93 4.20 15.96
N ILE A 179 -16.77 3.63 16.34
CA ILE A 179 -16.59 3.00 17.65
C ILE A 179 -15.39 3.63 18.38
N ARG A 180 -14.19 3.46 17.86
CA ARG A 180 -12.96 3.93 18.50
C ARG A 180 -11.85 4.21 17.48
N ALA A 181 -11.02 5.20 17.79
CA ALA A 181 -9.80 5.49 17.07
C ALA A 181 -8.63 5.73 18.01
N LYS A 182 -7.43 5.55 17.50
CA LYS A 182 -6.17 5.95 18.14
C LYS A 182 -5.43 6.86 17.16
N ILE A 183 -4.81 7.93 17.68
CA ILE A 183 -4.01 8.87 16.90
C ILE A 183 -2.68 9.12 17.61
N SER A 184 -1.58 9.09 16.87
CA SER A 184 -0.25 9.36 17.40
C SER A 184 0.20 10.77 17.06
N VAL A 185 0.66 11.50 18.06
CA VAL A 185 1.02 12.91 17.98
C VAL A 185 2.40 13.17 18.57
N GLU A 186 3.15 14.08 17.97
CA GLU A 186 4.44 14.55 18.47
C GLU A 186 4.51 16.06 18.42
N ALA A 187 5.03 16.69 19.47
CA ALA A 187 5.29 18.11 19.46
C ALA A 187 6.73 18.39 19.02
N ARG A 188 6.91 19.28 18.03
CA ARG A 188 8.25 19.72 17.58
C ARG A 188 8.98 20.52 18.64
N ASP A 189 8.26 21.23 19.49
CA ASP A 189 8.81 21.93 20.67
C ASP A 189 8.43 21.17 21.94
N LYS A 190 9.42 20.70 22.69
CA LYS A 190 9.24 19.95 23.96
C LYS A 190 8.47 20.73 25.05
N ARG A 191 8.26 22.03 24.87
CA ARG A 191 7.48 22.87 25.80
C ARG A 191 5.96 22.75 25.54
N ILE A 192 5.56 22.19 24.39
CA ILE A 192 4.15 21.99 24.03
C ILE A 192 3.75 20.59 24.48
N ASP A 193 2.65 20.49 25.21
CA ASP A 193 2.00 19.21 25.49
C ASP A 193 1.11 18.84 24.30
N PRO A 194 1.50 17.85 23.46
CA PRO A 194 0.75 17.51 22.27
C PRO A 194 -0.60 16.88 22.60
N VAL A 195 -0.70 16.12 23.69
CA VAL A 195 -1.95 15.50 24.13
C VAL A 195 -2.92 16.57 24.63
N GLY A 196 -2.45 17.44 25.53
CA GLY A 196 -3.27 18.53 26.07
C GLY A 196 -3.80 19.47 24.98
N ALA A 197 -2.98 19.80 23.98
CA ALA A 197 -3.37 20.63 22.85
C ALA A 197 -4.47 19.98 22.00
N CYS A 198 -4.34 18.68 21.69
CA CYS A 198 -5.31 17.93 20.91
C CYS A 198 -6.63 17.66 21.68
N VAL A 199 -6.54 17.42 22.99
CA VAL A 199 -7.71 17.25 23.86
C VAL A 199 -8.46 18.58 24.00
N GLY A 200 -7.73 19.66 24.20
CA GLY A 200 -8.30 20.99 24.41
C GLY A 200 -8.92 21.18 25.80
N ILE A 201 -9.39 22.40 26.08
CA ILE A 201 -9.96 22.74 27.38
C ILE A 201 -11.18 21.86 27.68
N ARG A 202 -11.11 21.06 28.74
CA ARG A 202 -12.16 20.11 29.15
C ARG A 202 -12.56 19.12 28.03
N GLY A 203 -11.67 18.80 27.13
CA GLY A 203 -11.92 17.87 26.03
C GLY A 203 -12.71 18.47 24.85
N SER A 204 -12.80 19.81 24.76
CA SER A 204 -13.65 20.45 23.74
C SER A 204 -13.23 20.12 22.30
N ARG A 205 -11.92 20.09 22.01
CA ARG A 205 -11.41 19.84 20.65
C ARG A 205 -11.62 18.38 20.23
N VAL A 206 -11.18 17.44 21.06
CA VAL A 206 -11.40 16.02 20.78
C VAL A 206 -12.89 15.67 20.71
N GLN A 207 -13.75 16.35 21.49
CA GLN A 207 -15.20 16.15 21.42
C GLN A 207 -15.79 16.68 20.11
N SER A 208 -15.30 17.83 19.60
CA SER A 208 -15.70 18.34 18.27
C SER A 208 -15.39 17.34 17.17
N VAL A 209 -14.17 16.78 17.18
CA VAL A 209 -13.75 15.72 16.23
C VAL A 209 -14.65 14.48 16.40
N SER A 210 -14.83 13.99 17.63
CA SER A 210 -15.66 12.82 17.94
C SER A 210 -17.09 13.00 17.42
N ASN A 211 -17.68 14.18 17.60
CA ASN A 211 -19.04 14.47 17.12
C ASN A 211 -19.12 14.41 15.59
N GLU A 212 -18.08 14.85 14.87
CA GLU A 212 -18.04 14.80 13.40
C GLU A 212 -17.94 13.35 12.89
N ILE A 213 -17.32 12.45 13.64
CA ILE A 213 -17.15 11.03 13.29
C ILE A 213 -18.16 10.11 13.99
N ALA A 214 -19.39 10.59 14.13
CA ALA A 214 -20.52 9.83 14.69
C ALA A 214 -20.34 9.33 16.13
N GLY A 215 -19.61 10.08 16.97
CA GLY A 215 -19.39 9.75 18.37
C GLY A 215 -18.26 8.76 18.63
N GLU A 216 -17.41 8.47 17.65
CA GLU A 216 -16.23 7.63 17.78
C GLU A 216 -15.30 8.15 18.88
N ARG A 217 -14.89 7.28 19.79
CA ARG A 217 -13.98 7.65 20.87
C ARG A 217 -12.55 7.72 20.36
N VAL A 218 -11.88 8.85 20.54
CA VAL A 218 -10.51 9.06 20.07
C VAL A 218 -9.54 9.05 21.24
N ASP A 219 -8.57 8.14 21.21
CA ASP A 219 -7.43 8.08 22.13
C ASP A 219 -6.24 8.79 21.48
N ILE A 220 -5.66 9.77 22.18
CA ILE A 220 -4.51 10.55 21.72
C ILE A 220 -3.26 10.01 22.40
N ILE A 221 -2.26 9.62 21.62
CA ILE A 221 -1.06 8.90 22.08
C ILE A 221 0.16 9.70 21.67
N VAL A 222 1.10 9.88 22.59
CA VAL A 222 2.40 10.50 22.27
C VAL A 222 3.22 9.52 21.45
N TRP A 223 3.62 9.96 20.27
CA TRP A 223 4.51 9.18 19.42
C TRP A 223 5.91 9.02 20.03
N SER A 224 6.61 7.96 19.71
CA SER A 224 8.00 7.72 20.07
C SER A 224 8.68 6.95 18.94
N ASP A 225 9.94 7.27 18.66
CA ASP A 225 10.82 6.54 17.75
C ASP A 225 11.21 5.16 18.29
N GLN A 226 11.14 5.00 19.62
CA GLN A 226 11.34 3.71 20.27
C GLN A 226 10.05 2.89 20.22
N VAL A 227 10.06 1.83 19.41
CA VAL A 227 8.88 0.97 19.19
C VAL A 227 8.30 0.43 20.49
N ALA A 228 9.16 0.00 21.44
CA ALA A 228 8.74 -0.47 22.76
C ALA A 228 7.94 0.58 23.54
N GLU A 229 8.46 1.79 23.63
CA GLU A 229 7.80 2.89 24.34
C GLU A 229 6.48 3.28 23.64
N PHE A 230 6.49 3.28 22.32
CA PHE A 230 5.30 3.60 21.55
C PHE A 230 4.20 2.53 21.71
N ALA A 231 4.56 1.24 21.71
CA ALA A 231 3.63 0.14 21.97
C ALA A 231 3.01 0.22 23.35
N LEU A 232 3.82 0.51 24.40
CA LEU A 232 3.33 0.74 25.76
C LEU A 232 2.27 1.84 25.81
N LYS A 233 2.55 2.98 25.20
CA LYS A 233 1.63 4.12 25.15
C LYS A 233 0.37 3.80 24.34
N ALA A 234 0.53 3.05 23.26
CA ALA A 234 -0.59 2.67 22.38
C ALA A 234 -1.56 1.69 23.04
N LEU A 235 -1.10 0.88 23.99
CA LEU A 235 -1.94 -0.09 24.71
C LEU A 235 -2.69 0.51 25.91
N ALA A 236 -2.40 1.78 26.27
CA ALA A 236 -3.13 2.44 27.35
C ALA A 236 -4.66 2.25 27.20
N PRO A 237 -5.41 2.05 28.31
CA PRO A 237 -5.04 2.17 29.73
C PRO A 237 -4.54 0.87 30.39
N ALA A 238 -4.09 -0.13 29.64
CA ALA A 238 -3.55 -1.37 30.22
C ALA A 238 -2.16 -1.11 30.80
N GLU A 239 -1.86 -1.71 31.95
CA GLU A 239 -0.54 -1.74 32.54
C GLU A 239 0.22 -2.95 32.00
N VAL A 240 1.37 -2.73 31.45
CA VAL A 240 2.24 -3.74 30.85
C VAL A 240 3.41 -4.01 31.78
N GLU A 241 3.74 -5.27 32.00
CA GLU A 241 4.83 -5.69 32.89
C GLU A 241 6.15 -5.79 32.14
N SER A 242 6.14 -6.44 30.98
CA SER A 242 7.32 -6.57 30.13
C SER A 242 6.98 -6.64 28.66
N LEU A 243 7.98 -6.42 27.80
CA LEU A 243 7.87 -6.52 26.34
C LEU A 243 9.01 -7.40 25.83
N LEU A 244 8.69 -8.33 24.96
CA LEU A 244 9.62 -9.14 24.20
C LEU A 244 9.49 -8.73 22.72
N ILE A 245 10.56 -8.21 22.15
CA ILE A 245 10.57 -7.66 20.78
C ILE A 245 11.26 -8.65 19.85
N ASP A 246 10.57 -9.06 18.80
CA ASP A 246 11.11 -9.85 17.69
C ASP A 246 11.20 -8.92 16.46
N GLU A 247 12.40 -8.43 16.18
CA GLU A 247 12.64 -7.50 15.06
C GLU A 247 12.49 -8.18 13.70
N ASP A 248 12.83 -9.46 13.61
CA ASP A 248 12.78 -10.22 12.36
C ASP A 248 11.34 -10.43 11.90
N LYS A 249 10.45 -10.76 12.85
CA LYS A 249 9.01 -10.92 12.60
C LYS A 249 8.22 -9.62 12.68
N ARG A 250 8.83 -8.52 13.15
CA ARG A 250 8.14 -7.28 13.52
C ARG A 250 6.97 -7.53 14.46
N SER A 251 7.19 -8.33 15.47
CA SER A 251 6.19 -8.66 16.49
C SER A 251 6.68 -8.31 17.89
N ILE A 252 5.76 -7.97 18.75
CA ILE A 252 6.01 -7.65 20.16
C ILE A 252 5.07 -8.49 21.01
N ASP A 253 5.65 -9.33 21.84
CA ASP A 253 4.91 -10.03 22.87
C ASP A 253 4.82 -9.13 24.11
N VAL A 254 3.61 -8.80 24.47
CA VAL A 254 3.28 -7.88 25.55
C VAL A 254 2.79 -8.66 26.74
N VAL A 255 3.61 -8.74 27.77
CA VAL A 255 3.26 -9.46 29.01
C VAL A 255 2.50 -8.54 29.94
N VAL A 256 1.35 -8.99 30.38
CA VAL A 256 0.44 -8.26 31.25
C VAL A 256 -0.08 -9.17 32.37
N GLY A 257 -0.28 -8.62 33.56
CA GLY A 257 -0.95 -9.36 34.62
C GLY A 257 -2.38 -9.76 34.23
N GLU A 258 -2.88 -10.88 34.76
CA GLU A 258 -4.21 -11.43 34.43
C GLU A 258 -5.33 -10.38 34.50
N GLU A 259 -5.29 -9.45 35.48
CA GLU A 259 -6.29 -8.39 35.65
C GLU A 259 -6.26 -7.34 34.55
N ASN A 260 -5.13 -7.17 33.86
CA ASN A 260 -4.91 -6.20 32.78
C ASN A 260 -5.11 -6.81 31.39
N GLN A 261 -5.09 -8.14 31.24
CA GLN A 261 -5.23 -8.82 29.95
C GLN A 261 -6.50 -8.39 29.20
N SER A 262 -7.64 -8.40 29.88
CA SER A 262 -8.90 -7.94 29.27
C SER A 262 -8.88 -6.47 28.83
N ARG A 263 -8.12 -5.61 29.53
CA ARG A 263 -7.97 -4.19 29.18
C ARG A 263 -7.03 -4.01 27.99
N ALA A 264 -5.92 -4.76 27.95
CA ALA A 264 -4.95 -4.76 26.87
C ALA A 264 -5.59 -5.23 25.56
N ILE A 265 -6.29 -6.36 25.58
CA ILE A 265 -7.02 -6.90 24.44
C ILE A 265 -8.17 -5.96 24.04
N GLY A 266 -8.93 -5.50 25.02
CA GLY A 266 -10.13 -4.73 24.81
C GLY A 266 -11.31 -5.56 24.29
N ARG A 267 -12.49 -4.93 24.17
CA ARG A 267 -13.70 -5.61 23.72
C ARG A 267 -13.53 -6.11 22.27
N GLY A 268 -13.56 -7.43 22.09
CA GLY A 268 -13.38 -8.06 20.76
C GLY A 268 -12.03 -7.82 20.13
N GLY A 269 -10.97 -7.66 20.94
CA GLY A 269 -9.61 -7.41 20.42
C GLY A 269 -9.37 -5.99 19.90
N GLN A 270 -10.30 -5.06 20.13
CA GLN A 270 -10.25 -3.72 19.54
C GLN A 270 -9.02 -2.91 20.00
N ASN A 271 -8.66 -2.98 21.30
CA ASN A 271 -7.56 -2.16 21.81
C ASN A 271 -6.21 -2.60 21.24
N VAL A 272 -5.93 -3.93 21.28
CA VAL A 272 -4.69 -4.47 20.73
C VAL A 272 -4.62 -4.31 19.21
N ARG A 273 -5.72 -4.55 18.47
CA ARG A 273 -5.77 -4.37 17.02
C ARG A 273 -5.46 -2.93 16.60
N LEU A 274 -6.12 -1.94 17.22
CA LEU A 274 -5.86 -0.53 16.93
C LEU A 274 -4.45 -0.09 17.37
N ALA A 275 -3.91 -0.66 18.45
CA ALA A 275 -2.54 -0.39 18.86
C ALA A 275 -1.54 -0.99 17.86
N SER A 276 -1.74 -2.23 17.43
CA SER A 276 -0.93 -2.91 16.42
C SER A 276 -0.93 -2.16 15.09
N GLU A 277 -2.11 -1.74 14.61
CA GLU A 277 -2.25 -0.94 13.39
C GLU A 277 -1.54 0.42 13.49
N LEU A 278 -1.63 1.08 14.67
CA LEU A 278 -0.99 2.38 14.90
C LEU A 278 0.53 2.29 14.99
N VAL A 279 1.05 1.25 15.65
CA VAL A 279 2.49 1.00 15.84
C VAL A 279 3.13 0.44 14.57
N GLY A 280 2.34 -0.28 13.74
CA GLY A 280 2.81 -0.96 12.54
C GLY A 280 3.56 -2.27 12.83
N TRP A 281 3.37 -2.83 14.05
CA TRP A 281 3.93 -4.10 14.52
C TRP A 281 2.81 -5.00 15.04
N GLU A 282 3.00 -6.30 14.93
CA GLU A 282 2.08 -7.26 15.52
C GLU A 282 2.25 -7.27 17.04
N LEU A 283 1.17 -7.00 17.78
CA LEU A 283 1.15 -7.01 19.24
C LEU A 283 0.40 -8.23 19.75
N ASN A 284 1.09 -9.10 20.48
CA ASN A 284 0.52 -10.30 21.10
C ASN A 284 0.41 -10.06 22.59
N ILE A 285 -0.79 -10.18 23.15
CA ILE A 285 -1.02 -10.00 24.59
C ILE A 285 -0.96 -11.36 25.27
N LEU A 286 -0.02 -11.51 26.18
CA LEU A 286 0.22 -12.73 26.94
C LEU A 286 0.12 -12.45 28.45
N THR A 287 -0.29 -13.44 29.20
CA THR A 287 -0.08 -13.46 30.65
C THR A 287 1.32 -13.97 30.98
N ASP A 288 1.77 -13.79 32.21
CA ASP A 288 3.07 -14.34 32.67
C ASP A 288 3.17 -15.84 32.39
N GLU A 289 2.10 -16.61 32.72
CA GLU A 289 2.05 -18.05 32.47
C GLU A 289 2.11 -18.40 30.97
N GLU A 290 1.41 -17.66 30.13
CA GLU A 290 1.42 -17.84 28.67
C GLU A 290 2.78 -17.48 28.06
N ALA A 291 3.45 -16.43 28.58
CA ALA A 291 4.78 -16.04 28.16
C ALA A 291 5.84 -17.08 28.53
N GLU A 292 5.78 -17.61 29.77
CA GLU A 292 6.67 -18.70 30.20
C GLU A 292 6.47 -19.96 29.38
N GLN A 293 5.21 -20.33 29.08
CA GLN A 293 4.90 -21.49 28.22
C GLN A 293 5.43 -21.30 26.80
N LYS A 294 5.20 -20.12 26.21
CA LYS A 294 5.70 -19.80 24.87
C LYS A 294 7.22 -19.87 24.81
N GLN A 295 7.89 -19.30 25.80
CA GLN A 295 9.36 -19.36 25.90
C GLN A 295 9.86 -20.80 26.05
N ALA A 296 9.19 -21.61 26.87
CA ALA A 296 9.53 -23.02 27.02
C ALA A 296 9.34 -23.82 25.72
N GLU A 297 8.25 -23.54 24.98
CA GLU A 297 8.00 -24.12 23.65
C GLU A 297 9.05 -23.70 22.62
N GLU A 298 9.43 -22.43 22.59
CA GLU A 298 10.47 -21.91 21.70
C GLU A 298 11.83 -22.54 21.99
N ILE A 299 12.21 -22.64 23.28
CA ILE A 299 13.42 -23.34 23.71
C ILE A 299 13.38 -24.82 23.27
N SER A 300 12.24 -25.50 23.48
CA SER A 300 12.07 -26.90 23.07
C SER A 300 12.25 -27.08 21.56
N GLN A 301 11.68 -26.19 20.74
CA GLN A 301 11.84 -26.20 19.29
C GLN A 301 13.30 -25.93 18.86
N LEU A 302 13.99 -25.01 19.54
CA LEU A 302 15.41 -24.75 19.31
C LEU A 302 16.27 -25.96 19.67
N VAL A 303 15.99 -26.59 20.80
CA VAL A 303 16.67 -27.84 21.24
C VAL A 303 16.50 -28.93 20.20
N ASP A 304 15.29 -29.18 19.73
CA ASP A 304 15.03 -30.18 18.70
C ASP A 304 15.73 -29.86 17.39
N ARG A 305 15.73 -28.59 16.97
CA ARG A 305 16.46 -28.12 15.79
C ARG A 305 17.96 -28.33 15.91
N PHE A 306 18.56 -28.00 17.05
CA PHE A 306 20.00 -28.22 17.25
C PHE A 306 20.34 -29.69 17.31
N LYS A 307 19.52 -30.56 17.94
CA LYS A 307 19.66 -32.02 17.93
C LYS A 307 19.66 -32.57 16.52
N GLU A 308 18.67 -32.18 15.71
CA GLU A 308 18.55 -32.65 14.33
C GLU A 308 19.67 -32.14 13.43
N THR A 309 20.02 -30.86 13.57
CA THR A 309 20.98 -30.21 12.65
C THR A 309 22.43 -30.51 13.03
N LEU A 310 22.79 -30.33 14.31
CA LEU A 310 24.18 -30.52 14.78
C LEU A 310 24.48 -31.97 15.19
N GLY A 311 23.45 -32.81 15.36
CA GLY A 311 23.60 -34.19 15.82
C GLY A 311 24.19 -34.27 17.25
N ILE A 312 23.73 -33.38 18.14
CA ILE A 312 24.18 -33.26 19.53
C ILE A 312 23.13 -33.82 20.49
N ASP A 313 23.58 -34.11 21.71
CA ASP A 313 22.68 -34.56 22.77
C ASP A 313 21.78 -33.44 23.28
N GLU A 314 20.64 -33.84 23.86
CA GLU A 314 19.62 -32.91 24.35
C GLU A 314 20.14 -31.94 25.43
N GLU A 315 21.03 -32.42 26.30
CA GLU A 315 21.67 -31.62 27.35
C GLU A 315 22.48 -30.47 26.76
N VAL A 316 23.31 -30.74 25.73
CA VAL A 316 24.14 -29.75 25.06
C VAL A 316 23.27 -28.76 24.24
N ALA A 317 22.23 -29.25 23.57
CA ALA A 317 21.30 -28.42 22.83
C ALA A 317 20.50 -27.49 23.75
N THR A 318 20.11 -27.98 24.95
CA THR A 318 19.41 -27.17 25.95
C THR A 318 20.28 -26.06 26.51
N VAL A 319 21.57 -26.34 26.76
CA VAL A 319 22.51 -25.30 27.22
C VAL A 319 22.69 -24.24 26.14
N LEU A 320 22.87 -24.61 24.87
CA LEU A 320 22.98 -23.64 23.77
C LEU A 320 21.74 -22.75 23.68
N ALA A 321 20.55 -23.33 23.73
CA ALA A 321 19.29 -22.57 23.67
C ALA A 321 19.13 -21.62 24.86
N ASN A 322 19.49 -22.04 26.08
CA ASN A 322 19.43 -21.22 27.29
C ASN A 322 20.46 -20.07 27.30
N GLU A 323 21.62 -20.25 26.69
CA GLU A 323 22.65 -19.23 26.52
C GLU A 323 22.32 -18.23 25.40
N GLY A 324 21.18 -18.41 24.73
CA GLY A 324 20.66 -17.47 23.74
C GLY A 324 21.09 -17.72 22.29
N PHE A 325 21.68 -18.88 21.99
CA PHE A 325 21.96 -19.25 20.61
C PHE A 325 20.66 -19.67 19.90
N ASN A 326 20.38 -19.03 18.76
CA ASN A 326 19.16 -19.25 17.99
C ASN A 326 19.42 -19.98 16.66
N THR A 327 20.66 -19.92 16.18
CA THR A 327 21.04 -20.43 14.84
C THR A 327 22.32 -21.23 14.89
N VAL A 328 22.49 -22.14 13.91
CA VAL A 328 23.74 -22.88 13.72
C VAL A 328 24.88 -21.95 13.31
N GLU A 329 24.55 -20.89 12.59
CA GLU A 329 25.46 -19.84 12.17
C GLU A 329 26.11 -19.15 13.38
N GLU A 330 25.32 -18.79 14.40
CA GLU A 330 25.85 -18.20 15.63
C GLU A 330 26.85 -19.13 16.30
N VAL A 331 26.52 -20.41 16.43
CA VAL A 331 27.44 -21.40 17.02
C VAL A 331 28.73 -21.55 16.19
N ALA A 332 28.65 -21.48 14.84
CA ALA A 332 29.79 -21.60 13.96
C ALA A 332 30.77 -20.43 14.03
N TYR A 333 30.28 -19.21 14.26
CA TYR A 333 31.04 -17.97 14.15
C TYR A 333 31.31 -17.26 15.48
N THR A 334 30.70 -17.68 16.58
CA THR A 334 30.99 -17.15 17.92
C THR A 334 32.42 -17.43 18.32
N ASP A 335 33.06 -16.51 19.04
CA ASP A 335 34.44 -16.69 19.50
C ASP A 335 34.54 -17.94 20.40
N ARG A 336 35.54 -18.77 20.14
CA ARG A 336 35.82 -19.96 20.93
C ARG A 336 35.90 -19.67 22.43
N ALA A 337 36.46 -18.51 22.80
CA ALA A 337 36.60 -18.13 24.20
C ALA A 337 35.25 -17.89 24.88
N GLU A 338 34.26 -17.40 24.15
CA GLU A 338 32.90 -17.16 24.63
C GLU A 338 32.16 -18.50 24.87
N LEU A 339 32.25 -19.44 23.96
CA LEU A 339 31.70 -20.78 24.13
C LEU A 339 32.35 -21.56 25.28
N ILE A 340 33.66 -21.41 25.51
CA ILE A 340 34.35 -22.03 26.64
C ILE A 340 33.93 -21.37 27.99
N ALA A 341 33.48 -20.14 27.98
CA ALA A 341 33.01 -19.47 29.19
C ALA A 341 31.70 -20.06 29.72
N ILE A 342 31.00 -20.88 28.96
CA ILE A 342 29.81 -21.60 29.38
C ILE A 342 30.26 -22.76 30.30
N GLU A 343 29.81 -22.77 31.58
CA GLU A 343 30.32 -23.69 32.60
C GLU A 343 30.17 -25.18 32.25
N GLU A 344 29.15 -25.53 31.47
CA GLU A 344 28.84 -26.91 31.06
C GLU A 344 29.66 -27.41 29.88
N PHE A 345 30.42 -26.55 29.18
CA PHE A 345 31.16 -26.91 28.00
C PHE A 345 32.64 -27.14 28.28
N SER A 346 33.14 -28.28 27.85
CA SER A 346 34.60 -28.54 27.81
C SER A 346 35.23 -28.02 26.51
N GLU A 347 36.52 -27.74 26.52
CA GLU A 347 37.27 -27.30 25.33
C GLU A 347 37.08 -28.27 24.15
N GLU A 348 37.10 -29.59 24.40
CA GLU A 348 36.90 -30.60 23.40
C GLU A 348 35.50 -30.60 22.79
N MET A 349 34.47 -30.33 23.60
CA MET A 349 33.08 -30.19 23.14
C MET A 349 32.90 -28.94 22.28
N VAL A 350 33.49 -27.82 22.66
CA VAL A 350 33.42 -26.56 21.91
C VAL A 350 34.05 -26.76 20.54
N ASP A 351 35.26 -27.36 20.48
CA ASP A 351 35.94 -27.63 19.23
C ASP A 351 35.12 -28.53 18.29
N GLU A 352 34.47 -29.57 18.83
CA GLU A 352 33.63 -30.48 18.05
C GLU A 352 32.32 -29.80 17.61
N LEU A 353 31.67 -28.98 18.48
CA LEU A 353 30.49 -28.21 18.15
C LEU A 353 30.72 -27.22 17.00
N GLN A 354 31.78 -26.41 17.14
CA GLN A 354 32.13 -25.43 16.08
C GLN A 354 32.48 -26.13 14.76
N ARG A 355 33.25 -27.24 14.81
CA ARG A 355 33.56 -28.00 13.63
C ARG A 355 32.29 -28.51 12.93
N ARG A 356 31.34 -29.10 13.67
CA ARG A 356 30.08 -29.58 13.09
C ARG A 356 29.26 -28.44 12.52
N ALA A 357 29.14 -27.34 13.25
CA ALA A 357 28.40 -26.16 12.78
C ALA A 357 29.01 -25.61 11.48
N GLN A 358 30.33 -25.48 11.40
CA GLN A 358 31.05 -25.03 10.21
C GLN A 358 30.90 -26.00 9.03
N ASP A 359 30.98 -27.34 9.27
CA ASP A 359 30.78 -28.36 8.24
C ASP A 359 29.35 -28.28 7.65
N ILE A 360 28.35 -28.03 8.47
CA ILE A 360 26.97 -27.88 8.04
C ILE A 360 26.80 -26.58 7.21
N MET A 361 27.39 -25.48 7.67
CA MET A 361 27.37 -24.21 6.94
C MET A 361 28.06 -24.35 5.58
N LEU A 362 29.21 -25.03 5.53
CA LEU A 362 29.90 -25.28 4.29
C LEU A 362 29.06 -26.15 3.35
N THR A 363 28.45 -27.21 3.88
CA THR A 363 27.60 -28.12 3.10
C THR A 363 26.38 -27.35 2.53
N ARG A 364 25.77 -26.47 3.32
CA ARG A 364 24.65 -25.61 2.91
C ARG A 364 25.09 -24.62 1.82
N ALA A 365 26.21 -23.94 2.01
CA ALA A 365 26.77 -23.02 1.02
C ALA A 365 27.10 -23.70 -0.32
N ILE A 366 27.63 -24.93 -0.27
CA ILE A 366 27.88 -25.74 -1.48
C ILE A 366 26.55 -26.11 -2.15
N ALA A 367 25.56 -26.54 -1.37
CA ALA A 367 24.25 -26.88 -1.89
C ALA A 367 23.53 -25.64 -2.52
N GLU A 368 23.62 -24.48 -1.89
CA GLU A 368 23.11 -23.20 -2.42
C GLU A 368 23.85 -22.80 -3.70
N GLN A 369 25.17 -22.92 -3.74
CA GLN A 369 25.94 -22.68 -4.96
C GLN A 369 25.59 -23.68 -6.08
N ALA A 370 25.39 -24.96 -5.76
CA ALA A 370 24.95 -25.95 -6.72
C ALA A 370 23.52 -25.70 -7.21
N ALA A 371 22.66 -25.14 -6.33
CA ALA A 371 21.31 -24.73 -6.68
C ALA A 371 21.25 -23.52 -7.62
N MET A 372 22.29 -22.70 -7.69
CA MET A 372 22.39 -21.55 -8.61
C MET A 372 23.01 -21.91 -9.97
N VAL A 373 23.40 -23.18 -10.18
CA VAL A 373 23.95 -23.64 -11.46
C VAL A 373 22.82 -24.20 -12.33
N PRO A 374 22.63 -23.69 -13.54
CA PRO A 374 21.65 -24.24 -14.47
C PRO A 374 22.05 -25.66 -14.90
N GLU A 375 21.06 -26.51 -15.12
CA GLU A 375 21.28 -27.87 -15.63
C GLU A 375 21.65 -27.86 -17.11
N ASP A 376 22.29 -28.93 -17.57
CA ASP A 376 22.79 -29.03 -18.94
C ASP A 376 21.66 -28.95 -19.98
N ASP A 377 20.45 -29.39 -19.67
CA ASP A 377 19.28 -29.35 -20.54
C ASP A 377 18.80 -27.91 -20.78
N LEU A 378 18.80 -27.04 -19.71
CA LEU A 378 18.46 -25.64 -19.83
C LEU A 378 19.56 -24.86 -20.60
N LEU A 379 20.83 -25.14 -20.32
CA LEU A 379 21.96 -24.49 -20.99
C LEU A 379 22.03 -24.79 -22.49
N ASN A 380 21.66 -26.00 -22.91
CA ASN A 380 21.74 -26.46 -24.30
C ASN A 380 20.41 -26.30 -25.06
N MET A 381 19.39 -25.72 -24.41
CA MET A 381 18.09 -25.50 -25.05
C MET A 381 18.19 -24.46 -26.17
N GLU A 382 17.49 -24.69 -27.27
CA GLU A 382 17.45 -23.77 -28.41
C GLU A 382 16.83 -22.43 -28.01
N GLY A 383 17.51 -21.32 -28.29
CA GLY A 383 17.12 -19.98 -27.91
C GLY A 383 17.60 -19.52 -26.53
N MET A 384 18.13 -20.40 -25.68
CA MET A 384 18.70 -20.05 -24.38
C MET A 384 20.12 -19.51 -24.52
N ASN A 385 20.48 -18.51 -23.74
CA ASN A 385 21.85 -18.04 -23.58
C ASN A 385 22.36 -18.27 -22.17
N GLU A 386 23.70 -18.30 -22.03
CA GLU A 386 24.37 -18.63 -20.75
C GLU A 386 24.03 -17.63 -19.62
N ASP A 387 23.83 -16.33 -19.94
CA ASP A 387 23.53 -15.30 -18.97
C ASP A 387 22.08 -15.43 -18.45
N TRP A 388 21.14 -15.71 -19.34
CA TRP A 388 19.74 -15.97 -18.95
C TRP A 388 19.62 -17.26 -18.13
N ALA A 389 20.28 -18.34 -18.57
CA ALA A 389 20.26 -19.61 -17.84
C ALA A 389 20.80 -19.45 -16.40
N ARG A 390 21.90 -18.70 -16.22
CA ARG A 390 22.43 -18.40 -14.88
C ARG A 390 21.51 -17.53 -14.05
N THR A 391 20.87 -16.53 -14.66
CA THR A 391 19.93 -15.65 -13.98
C THR A 391 18.70 -16.42 -13.53
N LEU A 392 18.18 -17.28 -14.39
CA LEU A 392 17.03 -18.16 -14.10
C LEU A 392 17.37 -19.16 -13.00
N ALA A 393 18.54 -19.82 -13.06
CA ALA A 393 18.98 -20.74 -12.03
C ALA A 393 19.12 -20.04 -10.66
N GLY A 394 19.67 -18.81 -10.63
CA GLY A 394 19.73 -17.98 -9.42
C GLY A 394 18.37 -17.57 -8.85
N LYS A 395 17.31 -17.68 -9.65
CA LYS A 395 15.91 -17.37 -9.23
C LYS A 395 15.03 -18.63 -9.10
N GLY A 396 15.66 -19.82 -9.15
CA GLY A 396 14.99 -21.09 -8.88
C GLY A 396 14.53 -21.88 -10.11
N VAL A 397 14.76 -21.39 -11.33
CA VAL A 397 14.45 -22.09 -12.60
C VAL A 397 15.74 -22.66 -13.17
N ARG A 398 16.03 -23.95 -12.93
CA ARG A 398 17.32 -24.59 -13.23
C ARG A 398 17.28 -25.56 -14.41
N SER A 399 16.12 -26.13 -14.69
CA SER A 399 15.92 -27.13 -15.72
C SER A 399 14.96 -26.65 -16.80
N MET A 400 14.98 -27.31 -17.94
CA MET A 400 14.04 -27.07 -19.02
C MET A 400 12.59 -27.39 -18.60
N GLU A 401 12.39 -28.35 -17.69
CA GLU A 401 11.06 -28.72 -17.16
C GLU A 401 10.50 -27.59 -16.27
N GLU A 402 11.30 -27.02 -15.37
CA GLU A 402 10.89 -25.88 -14.53
C GLU A 402 10.58 -24.63 -15.39
N LEU A 403 11.37 -24.39 -16.44
CA LEU A 403 11.06 -23.31 -17.39
C LEU A 403 9.75 -23.55 -18.16
N ALA A 404 9.45 -24.80 -18.49
CA ALA A 404 8.20 -25.17 -19.15
C ALA A 404 6.95 -24.93 -18.28
N GLU A 405 7.09 -24.96 -16.95
CA GLU A 405 6.02 -24.66 -16.00
C GLU A 405 5.77 -23.16 -15.81
N CYS A 406 6.75 -22.30 -16.12
CA CYS A 406 6.62 -20.86 -15.97
C CYS A 406 5.54 -20.25 -16.90
N ALA A 407 4.93 -19.16 -16.43
CA ALA A 407 4.09 -18.30 -17.27
C ALA A 407 4.95 -17.24 -17.98
N THR A 408 4.44 -16.69 -19.11
CA THR A 408 5.20 -15.71 -19.91
C THR A 408 5.53 -14.45 -19.14
N ASP A 409 4.58 -13.91 -18.39
CA ASP A 409 4.71 -12.76 -17.51
C ASP A 409 5.71 -13.03 -16.36
N GLU A 410 5.68 -14.22 -15.79
CA GLU A 410 6.64 -14.65 -14.76
C GLU A 410 8.07 -14.71 -15.32
N LEU A 411 8.27 -15.25 -16.53
CA LEU A 411 9.59 -15.28 -17.17
C LEU A 411 10.13 -13.87 -17.47
N MET A 412 9.27 -12.95 -17.90
CA MET A 412 9.64 -11.55 -18.12
C MET A 412 10.04 -10.82 -16.83
N ASP A 413 9.47 -11.20 -15.69
CA ASP A 413 9.87 -10.67 -14.36
C ASP A 413 11.20 -11.27 -13.88
N LEU A 414 11.53 -12.46 -14.34
CA LEU A 414 12.76 -13.15 -13.96
C LEU A 414 13.99 -12.69 -14.77
N ILE A 415 13.83 -12.45 -16.08
CA ILE A 415 14.91 -12.01 -16.98
C ILE A 415 14.41 -10.86 -17.87
N ASP A 416 15.34 -10.03 -18.35
CA ASP A 416 15.05 -8.93 -19.27
C ASP A 416 14.87 -9.47 -20.68
N ILE A 417 13.62 -9.76 -21.06
CA ILE A 417 13.24 -10.37 -22.34
C ILE A 417 11.90 -9.80 -22.81
N GLU A 418 11.71 -9.72 -24.14
CA GLU A 418 10.43 -9.30 -24.71
C GLU A 418 9.41 -10.44 -24.77
N GLU A 419 8.12 -10.09 -24.67
CA GLU A 419 7.02 -11.07 -24.63
C GLU A 419 7.05 -12.13 -25.75
N PRO A 420 7.35 -11.81 -27.03
CA PRO A 420 7.43 -12.81 -28.12
C PRO A 420 8.56 -13.84 -27.89
N GLU A 421 9.73 -13.38 -27.44
CA GLU A 421 10.88 -14.23 -27.17
C GLU A 421 10.65 -15.11 -25.93
N ALA A 422 10.00 -14.57 -24.89
CA ALA A 422 9.62 -15.35 -23.71
C ALA A 422 8.63 -16.47 -24.06
N GLN A 423 7.66 -16.21 -24.93
CA GLN A 423 6.72 -17.23 -25.42
C GLN A 423 7.45 -18.31 -26.22
N GLU A 424 8.41 -17.95 -27.07
CA GLU A 424 9.18 -18.91 -27.88
C GLU A 424 10.04 -19.82 -26.98
N LEU A 425 10.72 -19.27 -25.98
CA LEU A 425 11.51 -20.04 -25.00
C LEU A 425 10.64 -21.05 -24.23
N ILE A 426 9.49 -20.61 -23.70
CA ILE A 426 8.58 -21.49 -22.98
C ILE A 426 8.00 -22.59 -23.90
N MET A 427 7.67 -22.26 -25.14
CA MET A 427 7.18 -23.27 -26.11
C MET A 427 8.28 -24.27 -26.48
N THR A 428 9.51 -23.84 -26.60
CA THR A 428 10.66 -24.72 -26.82
C THR A 428 10.88 -25.66 -25.64
N ALA A 429 10.77 -25.11 -24.40
CA ALA A 429 10.87 -25.92 -23.19
C ALA A 429 9.74 -26.96 -23.07
N ARG A 430 8.54 -26.64 -23.56
CA ARG A 430 7.37 -27.54 -23.58
C ARG A 430 7.37 -28.55 -24.72
N ALA A 431 8.25 -28.43 -25.70
CA ALA A 431 8.28 -29.35 -26.86
C ALA A 431 8.28 -30.83 -26.47
N PRO A 432 9.04 -31.30 -25.45
CA PRO A 432 9.01 -32.69 -25.00
C PRO A 432 7.66 -33.17 -24.44
N TRP A 433 6.77 -32.25 -24.04
CA TRP A 433 5.45 -32.64 -23.53
C TRP A 433 4.45 -33.01 -24.63
N PHE A 434 4.79 -32.70 -25.87
CA PHE A 434 3.91 -32.94 -27.05
C PHE A 434 4.45 -34.05 -27.95
N GLU A 435 5.63 -34.62 -27.64
CA GLU A 435 6.15 -35.84 -28.27
C GLU A 435 5.75 -37.10 -27.48
#